data_dec5cfdded4d88534533e7f15ddb4d76
#
_entry.id   dec5cfdded4d88534533e7f15ddb4d76
#
_cell.length_a   1.000
_cell.length_b   1.000
_cell.length_c   1.000
_cell.angle_alpha   90.00
_cell.angle_beta   90.00
_cell.angle_gamma   90.00
#
_symmetry.space_group_name_H-M   'P 1'
#
loop_
_entity.id
_entity.type
_entity.pdbx_description
1 polymer ?
#
loop_
_entity_poly.entity_id
_entity_poly.type
_entity_poly.pdbx_seq_one_letter_code
_entity_poly.pdbx_strand_id
1 'polypeptide(L)'
;MKPQVYHVDAFTSVPFRGNSAGVVLHADGLSEAQMQLIARELRHSETAFLLTSDDSDVRIRYFTPTVEVPICGHATVAAHHVRAKVLGLGNSTVWQTSLAGRHRVDIELSDNDYRISLEQGVP
;
A
#
# COMPACT_ATOMS: atom_id res chain seq x y z
N MET A 1 5.87 -4.11 18.35
CA MET A 1 6.46 -3.11 17.44
C MET A 1 5.40 -2.11 17.05
N LYS A 2 5.74 -0.83 17.11
CA LYS A 2 4.75 0.21 16.82
C LYS A 2 4.53 0.35 15.33
N PRO A 3 3.29 0.54 14.88
CA PRO A 3 3.02 0.83 13.48
C PRO A 3 3.72 2.13 13.06
N GLN A 4 4.21 2.15 11.82
CA GLN A 4 4.82 3.33 11.24
C GLN A 4 3.93 3.86 10.14
N VAL A 5 3.62 5.15 10.19
CA VAL A 5 2.71 5.79 9.25
C VAL A 5 3.48 6.68 8.30
N TYR A 6 3.23 6.51 7.01
CA TYR A 6 3.83 7.31 5.95
C TYR A 6 2.72 7.98 5.15
N HIS A 7 2.96 9.22 4.76
CA HIS A 7 2.04 9.98 3.93
C HIS A 7 2.65 10.08 2.52
N VAL A 8 1.92 9.61 1.52
CA VAL A 8 2.42 9.57 0.15
C VAL A 8 1.46 10.32 -0.76
N ASP A 9 1.98 11.30 -1.49
CA ASP A 9 1.20 11.96 -2.51
C ASP A 9 1.28 11.11 -3.77
N ALA A 10 0.11 10.86 -4.36
CA ALA A 10 0.06 10.05 -5.56
C ALA A 10 0.76 10.75 -6.70
N PHE A 11 1.42 9.95 -7.51
CA PHE A 11 2.13 10.44 -8.68
C PHE A 11 1.12 10.73 -9.77
N THR A 12 0.79 12.00 -9.95
CA THR A 12 -0.07 12.42 -11.02
C THR A 12 0.56 13.62 -11.70
N SER A 13 0.53 13.61 -13.02
CA SER A 13 0.96 14.73 -13.80
C SER A 13 -0.12 15.81 -13.89
N VAL A 14 -1.29 15.54 -13.35
CA VAL A 14 -2.42 16.47 -13.39
C VAL A 14 -2.51 17.19 -12.05
N PRO A 15 -2.24 18.50 -11.99
CA PRO A 15 -2.38 19.25 -10.75
C PRO A 15 -3.79 19.14 -10.17
N PHE A 16 -3.90 19.15 -8.87
CA PHE A 16 -5.15 19.11 -8.12
C PHE A 16 -5.91 17.79 -8.23
N ARG A 17 -5.34 16.80 -8.90
CA ARG A 17 -5.93 15.48 -8.98
C ARG A 17 -5.09 14.43 -8.28
N GLY A 18 -4.16 14.87 -7.46
CA GLY A 18 -3.36 13.96 -6.67
C GLY A 18 -4.22 13.25 -5.64
N ASN A 19 -4.16 11.93 -5.64
CA ASN A 19 -4.77 11.15 -4.58
C ASN A 19 -3.70 10.88 -3.55
N SER A 20 -3.90 11.35 -2.34
CA SER A 20 -2.97 11.03 -1.27
C SER A 20 -3.27 9.64 -0.73
N ALA A 21 -2.24 8.98 -0.24
CA ALA A 21 -2.38 7.69 0.41
C ALA A 21 -1.61 7.68 1.71
N GLY A 22 -2.19 7.07 2.73
CA GLY A 22 -1.47 6.72 3.92
C GLY A 22 -0.95 5.29 3.77
N VAL A 23 0.24 5.03 4.29
CA VAL A 23 0.81 3.70 4.32
C VAL A 23 1.24 3.40 5.74
N VAL A 24 0.69 2.33 6.31
CA VAL A 24 1.01 1.93 7.68
C VAL A 24 1.77 0.61 7.62
N LEU A 25 3.05 0.66 7.99
CA LEU A 25 3.87 -0.55 8.07
C LEU A 25 3.68 -1.19 9.44
N HIS A 26 3.88 -2.50 9.50
CA HIS A 26 3.82 -3.26 10.76
C HIS A 26 2.46 -3.14 11.44
N ALA A 27 1.40 -3.35 10.67
CA ALA A 27 0.04 -3.18 11.15
C ALA A 27 -0.53 -4.42 11.84
N ASP A 28 0.27 -5.47 12.05
CA ASP A 28 -0.22 -6.75 12.57
C ASP A 28 -0.90 -6.65 13.93
N GLY A 29 -0.48 -5.70 14.76
CA GLY A 29 -1.08 -5.52 16.08
C GLY A 29 -2.37 -4.70 16.09
N LEU A 30 -2.81 -4.21 14.94
CA LEU A 30 -4.00 -3.37 14.87
C LEU A 30 -5.24 -4.21 14.59
N SER A 31 -6.34 -3.88 15.28
CA SER A 31 -7.64 -4.45 14.95
C SER A 31 -8.23 -3.75 13.74
N GLU A 32 -9.26 -4.35 13.16
CA GLU A 32 -9.97 -3.74 12.05
C GLU A 32 -10.55 -2.37 12.45
N ALA A 33 -11.11 -2.28 13.64
CA ALA A 33 -11.67 -1.01 14.14
C ALA A 33 -10.58 0.06 14.28
N GLN A 34 -9.39 -0.34 14.75
CA GLN A 34 -8.27 0.59 14.87
C GLN A 34 -7.78 1.06 13.50
N MET A 35 -7.71 0.15 12.52
CA MET A 35 -7.33 0.52 11.16
C MET A 35 -8.32 1.52 10.57
N GLN A 36 -9.62 1.28 10.75
CA GLN A 36 -10.64 2.19 10.24
C GLN A 36 -10.55 3.56 10.91
N LEU A 37 -10.29 3.58 12.20
CA LEU A 37 -10.14 4.83 12.94
C LEU A 37 -8.92 5.62 12.44
N ILE A 38 -7.80 4.93 12.23
CA ILE A 38 -6.58 5.56 11.72
C ILE A 38 -6.85 6.14 10.33
N ALA A 39 -7.48 5.37 9.45
CA ALA A 39 -7.79 5.82 8.09
C ALA A 39 -8.66 7.08 8.12
N ARG A 40 -9.63 7.12 9.02
CA ARG A 40 -10.49 8.30 9.16
C ARG A 40 -9.72 9.51 9.66
N GLU A 41 -8.83 9.31 10.63
CA GLU A 41 -8.05 10.41 11.20
C GLU A 41 -7.03 10.96 10.20
N LEU A 42 -6.43 10.11 9.39
CA LEU A 42 -5.45 10.53 8.40
C LEU A 42 -6.05 11.29 7.22
N ARG A 43 -7.31 11.04 6.91
CA ARG A 43 -8.07 11.76 5.88
C ARG A 43 -7.51 11.65 4.46
N HIS A 44 -6.69 10.65 4.19
CA HIS A 44 -6.28 10.36 2.83
C HIS A 44 -7.41 9.64 2.09
N SER A 45 -7.37 9.70 0.74
CA SER A 45 -8.34 8.96 -0.07
C SER A 45 -8.39 7.49 0.34
N GLU A 46 -7.22 6.90 0.50
CA GLU A 46 -7.07 5.53 0.99
C GLU A 46 -5.86 5.44 1.90
N THR A 47 -5.92 4.48 2.81
CA THR A 47 -4.79 4.10 3.65
C THR A 47 -4.57 2.61 3.48
N ALA A 48 -3.33 2.23 3.17
CA ALA A 48 -2.93 0.84 3.03
C ALA A 48 -2.25 0.39 4.31
N PHE A 49 -2.72 -0.73 4.87
CA PHE A 49 -2.14 -1.32 6.06
C PHE A 49 -1.43 -2.60 5.68
N LEU A 50 -0.12 -2.65 5.94
CA LEU A 50 0.72 -3.77 5.56
C LEU A 50 0.89 -4.72 6.73
N LEU A 51 0.54 -5.98 6.47
CA LEU A 51 0.57 -7.03 7.48
C LEU A 51 1.42 -8.19 6.97
N THR A 52 1.84 -9.06 7.88
CA THR A 52 2.51 -10.29 7.48
C THR A 52 1.51 -11.20 6.77
N SER A 53 2.03 -12.04 5.89
CA SER A 53 1.21 -12.99 5.14
C SER A 53 1.81 -14.37 5.24
N ASP A 54 0.93 -15.39 5.29
CA ASP A 54 1.37 -16.79 5.32
C ASP A 54 1.55 -17.36 3.91
N ASP A 55 0.94 -16.73 2.91
CA ASP A 55 0.91 -17.27 1.55
C ASP A 55 1.48 -16.33 0.49
N SER A 56 2.00 -15.19 0.89
CA SER A 56 2.60 -14.23 -0.01
C SER A 56 3.66 -13.41 0.73
N ASP A 57 4.26 -12.44 0.04
CA ASP A 57 5.28 -11.59 0.67
C ASP A 57 4.68 -10.60 1.65
N VAL A 58 3.48 -10.13 1.38
CA VAL A 58 2.82 -9.14 2.23
C VAL A 58 1.31 -9.22 2.03
N ARG A 59 0.59 -8.97 3.11
CA ARG A 59 -0.87 -8.79 3.06
C ARG A 59 -1.18 -7.32 3.22
N ILE A 60 -2.08 -6.80 2.40
CA ILE A 60 -2.46 -5.39 2.45
C ILE A 60 -3.96 -5.25 2.60
N ARG A 61 -4.37 -4.43 3.55
CA ARG A 61 -5.77 -4.04 3.73
C ARG A 61 -5.89 -2.56 3.41
N TYR A 62 -6.94 -2.20 2.68
CA TYR A 62 -7.14 -0.85 2.17
C TYR A 62 -8.37 -0.24 2.79
N PHE A 63 -8.24 0.93 3.36
CA PHE A 63 -9.35 1.63 3.99
C PHE A 63 -9.48 3.02 3.42
N THR A 64 -10.72 3.40 3.06
CA THR A 64 -11.06 4.81 2.87
C THR A 64 -11.34 5.40 4.26
N PRO A 65 -11.61 6.69 4.38
CA PRO A 65 -11.99 7.25 5.70
C PRO A 65 -13.23 6.63 6.32
N THR A 66 -14.07 5.94 5.56
CA THR A 66 -15.33 5.40 6.07
C THR A 66 -15.48 3.89 5.94
N VAL A 67 -14.83 3.24 4.99
CA VAL A 67 -15.01 1.81 4.75
C VAL A 67 -13.74 1.15 4.28
N GLU A 68 -13.64 -0.17 4.47
CA GLU A 68 -12.60 -0.97 3.86
C GLU A 68 -12.98 -1.28 2.41
N VAL A 69 -11.99 -1.24 1.51
CA VAL A 69 -12.18 -1.63 0.11
C VAL A 69 -11.23 -2.77 -0.25
N PRO A 70 -11.57 -3.60 -1.24
CA PRO A 70 -10.76 -4.78 -1.55
C PRO A 70 -9.36 -4.46 -2.08
N ILE A 71 -9.22 -3.44 -2.90
CA ILE A 71 -7.95 -3.03 -3.47
C ILE A 71 -8.07 -1.60 -4.00
N CYS A 72 -6.95 -0.91 -4.04
CA CYS A 72 -6.86 0.42 -4.63
C CYS A 72 -5.52 0.55 -5.33
N GLY A 73 -5.55 0.88 -6.62
CA GLY A 73 -4.33 0.94 -7.44
C GLY A 73 -3.30 1.93 -6.93
N HIS A 74 -3.70 3.17 -6.66
CA HIS A 74 -2.73 4.18 -6.22
C HIS A 74 -2.20 3.90 -4.81
N ALA A 75 -3.03 3.35 -3.93
CA ALA A 75 -2.57 2.97 -2.59
C ALA A 75 -1.62 1.77 -2.65
N THR A 76 -1.83 0.86 -3.60
CA THR A 76 -0.92 -0.26 -3.83
C THR A 76 0.45 0.25 -4.26
N VAL A 77 0.49 1.17 -5.22
CA VAL A 77 1.76 1.77 -5.66
C VAL A 77 2.45 2.47 -4.50
N ALA A 78 1.71 3.26 -3.73
CA ALA A 78 2.27 3.96 -2.57
C ALA A 78 2.82 2.98 -1.54
N ALA A 79 2.06 1.91 -1.23
CA ALA A 79 2.45 0.92 -0.24
C ALA A 79 3.76 0.22 -0.62
N HIS A 80 3.87 -0.22 -1.87
CA HIS A 80 5.06 -0.92 -2.32
C HIS A 80 6.25 0.04 -2.48
N HIS A 81 6.01 1.28 -2.84
CA HIS A 81 7.07 2.28 -2.89
C HIS A 81 7.70 2.48 -1.52
N VAL A 82 6.87 2.68 -0.49
CA VAL A 82 7.35 2.84 0.88
C VAL A 82 8.05 1.58 1.36
N ARG A 83 7.43 0.41 1.15
CA ARG A 83 7.99 -0.86 1.59
C ARG A 83 9.34 -1.13 0.94
N ALA A 84 9.44 -0.93 -0.37
CA ALA A 84 10.69 -1.15 -1.09
C ALA A 84 11.79 -0.22 -0.59
N LYS A 85 11.46 1.02 -0.33
CA LYS A 85 12.43 2.01 0.15
C LYS A 85 12.90 1.67 1.56
N VAL A 86 11.99 1.31 2.44
CA VAL A 86 12.33 0.97 3.83
C VAL A 86 13.17 -0.30 3.89
N LEU A 87 12.85 -1.30 3.07
CA LEU A 87 13.58 -2.55 3.04
C LEU A 87 14.84 -2.51 2.18
N GLY A 88 15.02 -1.45 1.39
CA GLY A 88 16.17 -1.34 0.49
C GLY A 88 16.15 -2.36 -0.63
N LEU A 89 14.98 -2.61 -1.21
CA LEU A 89 14.84 -3.60 -2.26
C LEU A 89 15.47 -3.11 -3.57
N GLY A 90 16.06 -4.05 -4.31
CA GLY A 90 16.44 -3.81 -5.69
C GLY A 90 15.29 -4.22 -6.61
N ASN A 91 15.61 -4.44 -7.89
CA ASN A 91 14.63 -4.97 -8.83
C ASN A 91 14.12 -6.32 -8.32
N SER A 92 12.80 -6.43 -8.20
CA SER A 92 12.23 -7.64 -7.61
C SER A 92 10.76 -7.77 -7.99
N THR A 93 10.24 -8.98 -7.76
CA THR A 93 8.81 -9.25 -7.87
C THR A 93 8.31 -9.57 -6.48
N VAL A 94 7.24 -8.90 -6.09
CA VAL A 94 6.61 -9.07 -4.79
C VAL A 94 5.18 -9.55 -5.01
N TRP A 95 4.76 -10.53 -4.22
CA TRP A 95 3.38 -10.99 -4.23
C TRP A 95 2.65 -10.42 -3.04
N GLN A 96 1.49 -9.86 -3.28
CA GLN A 96 0.62 -9.37 -2.21
C GLN A 96 -0.68 -10.13 -2.17
N THR A 97 -1.24 -10.25 -0.98
CA THR A 97 -2.59 -10.77 -0.77
C THR A 97 -3.45 -9.64 -0.24
N SER A 98 -4.65 -9.49 -0.77
CA SER A 98 -5.65 -8.55 -0.29
C SER A 98 -7.01 -9.22 -0.35
N LEU A 99 -8.07 -8.48 -0.01
CA LEU A 99 -9.43 -9.01 -0.18
C LEU A 99 -9.77 -9.29 -1.64
N ALA A 100 -9.05 -8.66 -2.56
CA ALA A 100 -9.23 -8.89 -4.00
C ALA A 100 -8.46 -10.10 -4.52
N GLY A 101 -7.68 -10.79 -3.67
CA GLY A 101 -6.90 -11.96 -4.04
C GLY A 101 -5.41 -11.68 -4.06
N ARG A 102 -4.68 -12.51 -4.79
CA ARG A 102 -3.23 -12.38 -4.91
C ARG A 102 -2.87 -11.64 -6.19
N HIS A 103 -1.91 -10.73 -6.08
CA HIS A 103 -1.44 -9.95 -7.24
C HIS A 103 0.07 -9.89 -7.23
N ARG A 104 0.64 -9.91 -8.44
CA ARG A 104 2.07 -9.70 -8.62
C ARG A 104 2.35 -8.21 -8.75
N VAL A 105 3.38 -7.77 -8.06
CA VAL A 105 3.83 -6.38 -8.11
C VAL A 105 5.30 -6.40 -8.50
N ASP A 106 5.63 -5.75 -9.61
CA ASP A 106 7.01 -5.67 -10.07
C ASP A 106 7.62 -4.36 -9.57
N ILE A 107 8.81 -4.45 -9.02
CA ILE A 107 9.54 -3.33 -8.44
C ILE A 107 10.83 -3.14 -9.21
N GLU A 108 10.98 -1.95 -9.78
CA GLU A 108 12.21 -1.55 -10.47
C GLU A 108 12.85 -0.39 -9.75
N LEU A 109 14.13 -0.51 -9.47
CA LEU A 109 14.92 0.59 -8.91
C LEU A 109 15.73 1.22 -10.03
N SER A 110 15.54 2.51 -10.26
CA SER A 110 16.24 3.26 -11.30
C SER A 110 16.53 4.67 -10.78
N ASP A 111 17.79 5.07 -10.85
CA ASP A 111 18.22 6.42 -10.44
C ASP A 111 17.76 6.81 -9.03
N ASN A 112 17.87 5.89 -8.08
CA ASN A 112 17.47 6.06 -6.69
C ASN A 112 15.97 6.25 -6.48
N ASP A 113 15.17 5.86 -7.47
CA ASP A 113 13.72 5.91 -7.35
C ASP A 113 13.12 4.58 -7.75
N TYR A 114 11.92 4.31 -7.28
CA TYR A 114 11.23 3.06 -7.54
C TYR A 114 10.08 3.25 -8.50
N ARG A 115 10.00 2.32 -9.45
CA ARG A 115 8.84 2.19 -10.33
C ARG A 115 8.08 0.95 -9.88
N ILE A 116 6.81 1.13 -9.56
CA ILE A 116 5.96 0.05 -9.08
C ILE A 116 4.92 -0.26 -10.14
N SER A 117 4.84 -1.51 -10.57
CA SER A 117 3.87 -1.94 -11.56
C SER A 117 3.01 -3.05 -10.97
N LEU A 118 1.73 -2.79 -10.83
CA LEU A 118 0.77 -3.78 -10.37
C LEU A 118 0.23 -4.54 -11.56
N GLU A 119 0.42 -5.85 -11.56
CA GLU A 119 -0.19 -6.68 -12.59
C GLU A 119 -1.67 -6.82 -12.28
N GLN A 120 -2.50 -6.36 -13.21
CA GLN A 120 -3.93 -6.53 -13.09
C GLN A 120 -4.26 -8.00 -13.26
N GLY A 121 -5.03 -8.54 -12.35
CA GLY A 121 -5.45 -9.92 -12.46
C GLY A 121 -6.12 -10.17 -13.79
N VAL A 122 -5.84 -11.33 -14.39
CA VAL A 122 -6.49 -11.71 -15.64
C VAL A 122 -7.94 -12.05 -15.30
N PRO A 123 -8.89 -11.44 -15.97
CA PRO A 123 -10.29 -11.75 -15.71
C PRO A 123 -10.60 -13.21 -16.01
#